data_b36fde31638fd05e52cafd66618ff8b5
#
_entry.id   b36fde31638fd05e52cafd66618ff8b5
#
_cell.length_a   1.000
_cell.length_b   1.000
_cell.length_c   1.000
_cell.angle_alpha   90.00
_cell.angle_beta   90.00
_cell.angle_gamma   90.00
#
_symmetry.space_group_name_H-M   'P 1'
#
loop_
_entity.id
_entity.type
_entity.pdbx_description
1 polymer ?
#
loop_
_entity_poly.entity_id
_entity_poly.type
_entity_poly.pdbx_seq_one_letter_code
_entity_poly.pdbx_strand_id
1 'polypeptide(L)'
;MTEWLRKIQKEISRKTEGMNQSQKWEYIFTYYWYHILLIVLGIGIFVLLVRHLFFQKPPKEFVCVMINQAIRYERDEMLQEEFSKILKVPSDRVLIDSDYVFSYEGKQLEGANESSYEKFFFRWVVKELDAVVMPESFYRHCRELEYEFMDLDFLLTEEEITLWKKQMLFEDGRYKGLYLSDSYFMSYLNQEEEDPLLLVFLTGETHLKAKQKFLKFAMGTETGTMEGVNKKNEKYEN
;
A
#
# COMPACT_ATOMS: atom_id res chain seq x y z
N MET A 1 40.44 -8.07 -16.52
CA MET A 1 40.29 -6.59 -16.38
C MET A 1 41.61 -5.87 -16.13
N THR A 2 42.57 -6.44 -15.44
CA THR A 2 43.86 -5.81 -15.10
C THR A 2 44.85 -5.67 -16.25
N GLU A 3 44.92 -6.60 -17.21
CA GLU A 3 45.84 -6.53 -18.34
C GLU A 3 45.50 -5.44 -19.35
N TRP A 4 44.22 -5.26 -19.65
CA TRP A 4 43.73 -4.23 -20.56
C TRP A 4 44.02 -2.82 -20.01
N LEU A 5 43.75 -2.59 -18.73
CA LEU A 5 44.08 -1.31 -18.07
C LEU A 5 45.57 -1.00 -18.08
N ARG A 6 46.44 -2.01 -17.83
CA ARG A 6 47.89 -1.87 -17.92
C ARG A 6 48.37 -1.54 -19.33
N LYS A 7 47.70 -2.10 -20.34
CA LYS A 7 48.05 -1.84 -21.75
C LYS A 7 47.71 -0.40 -22.14
N ILE A 8 46.52 0.10 -21.75
CA ILE A 8 46.11 1.48 -21.95
C ILE A 8 47.06 2.44 -21.20
N GLN A 9 47.36 2.15 -19.94
CA GLN A 9 48.24 2.99 -19.14
C GLN A 9 49.65 3.11 -19.74
N LYS A 10 50.23 1.98 -20.22
CA LYS A 10 51.50 1.98 -20.91
C LYS A 10 51.46 2.78 -22.23
N GLU A 11 50.39 2.66 -22.98
CA GLU A 11 50.20 3.39 -24.23
C GLU A 11 50.07 4.89 -24.03
N ILE A 12 49.28 5.31 -23.04
CA ILE A 12 49.12 6.70 -22.65
C ILE A 12 50.46 7.26 -22.18
N SER A 13 51.16 6.55 -21.30
CA SER A 13 52.46 6.98 -20.76
C SER A 13 53.50 7.19 -21.88
N ARG A 14 53.55 6.28 -22.86
CA ARG A 14 54.45 6.39 -24.02
C ARG A 14 54.10 7.56 -24.93
N LYS A 15 52.81 7.81 -25.20
CA LYS A 15 52.33 8.88 -26.09
C LYS A 15 52.38 10.27 -25.44
N THR A 16 52.43 10.34 -24.14
CA THR A 16 52.50 11.59 -23.36
C THR A 16 53.89 11.89 -22.81
N GLU A 17 54.90 11.13 -23.24
CA GLU A 17 56.28 11.33 -22.82
C GLU A 17 56.80 12.67 -23.37
N GLY A 18 57.30 13.55 -22.47
CA GLY A 18 57.74 14.91 -22.85
C GLY A 18 56.64 15.99 -22.82
N MET A 19 55.40 15.66 -22.61
CA MET A 19 54.28 16.64 -22.48
C MET A 19 54.18 17.21 -21.08
N ASN A 20 53.84 18.50 -20.96
CA ASN A 20 53.51 19.07 -19.67
C ASN A 20 52.11 18.58 -19.17
N GLN A 21 51.77 18.85 -17.91
CA GLN A 21 50.53 18.35 -17.31
C GLN A 21 49.23 18.77 -18.07
N SER A 22 49.19 20.02 -18.54
CA SER A 22 48.04 20.54 -19.30
C SER A 22 47.86 19.81 -20.64
N GLN A 23 48.97 19.63 -21.39
CA GLN A 23 48.96 18.90 -22.66
C GLN A 23 48.58 17.42 -22.51
N LYS A 24 49.00 16.78 -21.39
CA LYS A 24 48.57 15.40 -21.07
C LYS A 24 47.05 15.29 -20.87
N TRP A 25 46.47 16.19 -20.13
CA TRP A 25 45.02 16.20 -19.92
C TRP A 25 44.30 16.48 -21.23
N GLU A 26 44.71 17.43 -22.02
CA GLU A 26 44.11 17.74 -23.33
C GLU A 26 44.15 16.52 -24.26
N TYR A 27 45.31 15.81 -24.32
CA TYR A 27 45.44 14.58 -25.09
C TYR A 27 44.50 13.49 -24.60
N ILE A 28 44.39 13.26 -23.28
CA ILE A 28 43.52 12.25 -22.72
C ILE A 28 42.05 12.57 -23.02
N PHE A 29 41.61 13.82 -22.82
CA PHE A 29 40.26 14.21 -23.12
C PHE A 29 39.90 14.15 -24.60
N THR A 30 40.85 14.44 -25.49
CA THR A 30 40.63 14.41 -26.94
C THR A 30 40.54 12.99 -27.48
N TYR A 31 41.43 12.09 -27.03
CA TYR A 31 41.54 10.75 -27.61
C TYR A 31 40.85 9.65 -26.82
N TYR A 32 40.61 9.86 -25.53
CA TYR A 32 40.05 8.82 -24.65
C TYR A 32 38.70 9.22 -24.03
N TRP A 33 38.08 10.30 -24.50
CA TRP A 33 36.81 10.80 -23.96
C TRP A 33 35.71 9.72 -23.92
N TYR A 34 35.64 8.87 -24.94
CA TYR A 34 34.64 7.80 -25.01
C TYR A 34 34.87 6.69 -23.95
N HIS A 35 36.12 6.42 -23.59
CA HIS A 35 36.44 5.49 -22.50
C HIS A 35 36.07 6.09 -21.16
N ILE A 36 36.30 7.38 -20.97
CA ILE A 36 35.92 8.11 -19.76
C ILE A 36 34.39 8.11 -19.66
N LEU A 37 33.68 8.39 -20.75
CA LEU A 37 32.23 8.36 -20.82
C LEU A 37 31.68 6.97 -20.45
N LEU A 38 32.27 5.89 -21.00
CA LEU A 38 31.88 4.51 -20.69
C LEU A 38 32.07 4.17 -19.20
N ILE A 39 33.16 4.62 -18.59
CA ILE A 39 33.42 4.40 -17.17
C ILE A 39 32.39 5.15 -16.33
N VAL A 40 32.13 6.43 -16.64
CA VAL A 40 31.14 7.24 -15.93
C VAL A 40 29.74 6.63 -16.06
N LEU A 41 29.38 6.18 -17.27
CA LEU A 41 28.10 5.50 -17.50
C LEU A 41 28.00 4.19 -16.70
N GLY A 42 29.07 3.40 -16.69
CA GLY A 42 29.14 2.14 -15.92
C GLY A 42 28.98 2.37 -14.41
N ILE A 43 29.65 3.40 -13.89
CA ILE A 43 29.49 3.80 -12.47
C ILE A 43 28.06 4.28 -12.21
N GLY A 44 27.48 5.08 -13.11
CA GLY A 44 26.10 5.54 -12.99
C GLY A 44 25.09 4.39 -12.92
N ILE A 45 25.22 3.42 -13.85
CA ILE A 45 24.37 2.21 -13.86
C ILE A 45 24.58 1.41 -12.58
N PHE A 46 25.83 1.24 -12.14
CA PHE A 46 26.12 0.50 -10.90
C PHE A 46 25.49 1.15 -9.67
N VAL A 47 25.58 2.49 -9.54
CA VAL A 47 24.93 3.24 -8.46
C VAL A 47 23.42 3.08 -8.51
N LEU A 48 22.79 3.15 -9.70
CA LEU A 48 21.36 2.92 -9.87
C LEU A 48 20.95 1.49 -9.47
N LEU A 49 21.73 0.48 -9.84
CA LEU A 49 21.50 -0.91 -9.45
C LEU A 49 21.60 -1.09 -7.92
N VAL A 50 22.65 -0.55 -7.31
CA VAL A 50 22.81 -0.59 -5.84
C VAL A 50 21.65 0.09 -5.16
N ARG A 51 21.25 1.29 -5.62
CA ARG A 51 20.10 1.99 -5.09
C ARG A 51 18.82 1.17 -5.24
N HIS A 52 18.59 0.57 -6.40
CA HIS A 52 17.42 -0.26 -6.65
C HIS A 52 17.38 -1.49 -5.73
N LEU A 53 18.49 -2.20 -5.55
CA LEU A 53 18.56 -3.43 -4.76
C LEU A 53 18.52 -3.19 -3.25
N PHE A 54 19.17 -2.12 -2.77
CA PHE A 54 19.34 -1.89 -1.33
C PHE A 54 18.35 -0.88 -0.74
N PHE A 55 17.72 -0.03 -1.56
CA PHE A 55 16.79 1.01 -1.11
C PHE A 55 15.36 0.80 -1.60
N GLN A 56 15.01 -0.40 -2.05
CA GLN A 56 13.61 -0.74 -2.26
C GLN A 56 12.88 -0.71 -0.92
N LYS A 57 11.74 0.00 -0.90
CA LYS A 57 10.86 -0.07 0.27
C LYS A 57 10.43 -1.51 0.48
N PRO A 58 10.47 -2.03 1.71
CA PRO A 58 10.02 -3.38 1.98
C PRO A 58 8.54 -3.52 1.53
N PRO A 59 8.13 -4.71 1.08
CA PRO A 59 6.75 -4.96 0.68
C PRO A 59 5.82 -4.66 1.85
N LYS A 60 4.60 -4.18 1.55
CA LYS A 60 3.58 -3.96 2.57
C LYS A 60 3.16 -5.31 3.17
N GLU A 61 2.94 -5.33 4.47
CA GLU A 61 2.40 -6.47 5.22
C GLU A 61 0.87 -6.47 5.21
N PHE A 62 0.28 -5.30 4.96
CA PHE A 62 -1.16 -5.16 4.89
C PHE A 62 -1.55 -3.88 4.16
N VAL A 63 -2.56 -3.98 3.31
CA VAL A 63 -3.09 -2.86 2.54
C VAL A 63 -4.61 -2.85 2.62
N CYS A 64 -5.16 -1.77 3.17
CA CYS A 64 -6.59 -1.49 3.17
C CYS A 64 -6.85 -0.20 2.39
N VAL A 65 -7.86 -0.21 1.55
CA VAL A 65 -8.36 1.00 0.88
C VAL A 65 -9.80 1.30 1.30
N MET A 66 -10.14 2.57 1.36
CA MET A 66 -11.48 3.02 1.74
C MET A 66 -12.11 3.76 0.57
N ILE A 67 -13.17 3.17 0.00
CA ILE A 67 -13.83 3.67 -1.20
C ILE A 67 -14.87 4.72 -0.81
N ASN A 68 -14.86 5.85 -1.54
CA ASN A 68 -15.84 6.94 -1.41
C ASN A 68 -15.98 7.47 0.02
N GLN A 69 -14.88 7.49 0.75
CA GLN A 69 -14.78 8.12 2.06
C GLN A 69 -14.12 9.50 1.93
N ALA A 70 -14.44 10.41 2.84
CA ALA A 70 -13.74 11.70 2.90
C ALA A 70 -12.24 11.47 3.05
N ILE A 71 -11.46 12.06 2.15
CA ILE A 71 -9.99 11.96 2.17
C ILE A 71 -9.47 12.70 3.42
N ARG A 72 -8.88 11.96 4.35
CA ARG A 72 -8.32 12.48 5.60
C ARG A 72 -7.01 11.78 5.92
N TYR A 73 -5.93 12.31 5.43
CA TYR A 73 -4.59 11.71 5.60
C TYR A 73 -4.21 11.52 7.08
N GLU A 74 -4.56 12.47 7.96
CA GLU A 74 -4.28 12.35 9.41
C GLU A 74 -5.01 11.14 10.04
N ARG A 75 -6.27 10.91 9.65
CA ARG A 75 -7.04 9.74 10.10
C ARG A 75 -6.41 8.45 9.58
N ASP A 76 -6.07 8.41 8.30
CA ASP A 76 -5.50 7.23 7.64
C ASP A 76 -4.16 6.86 8.27
N GLU A 77 -3.30 7.86 8.53
CA GLU A 77 -2.01 7.69 9.20
C GLU A 77 -2.19 7.20 10.65
N MET A 78 -3.14 7.76 11.40
CA MET A 78 -3.45 7.31 12.76
C MET A 78 -3.92 5.84 12.79
N LEU A 79 -4.86 5.45 11.92
CA LEU A 79 -5.33 4.06 11.82
C LEU A 79 -4.21 3.11 11.40
N GLN A 80 -3.35 3.56 10.48
CA GLN A 80 -2.16 2.83 10.04
C GLN A 80 -1.19 2.59 11.19
N GLU A 81 -0.90 3.61 12.01
CA GLU A 81 -0.02 3.49 13.18
C GLU A 81 -0.61 2.54 14.23
N GLU A 82 -1.90 2.67 14.54
CA GLU A 82 -2.55 1.80 15.52
C GLU A 82 -2.52 0.34 15.07
N PHE A 83 -2.89 0.06 13.82
CA PHE A 83 -2.89 -1.29 13.31
C PHE A 83 -1.48 -1.87 13.17
N SER A 84 -0.49 -1.05 12.83
CA SER A 84 0.92 -1.49 12.77
C SER A 84 1.43 -1.98 14.12
N LYS A 85 1.00 -1.35 15.23
CA LYS A 85 1.32 -1.79 16.61
C LYS A 85 0.71 -3.17 16.91
N ILE A 86 -0.53 -3.42 16.47
CA ILE A 86 -1.20 -4.73 16.59
C ILE A 86 -0.46 -5.80 15.80
N LEU A 87 -0.01 -5.48 14.59
CA LEU A 87 0.80 -6.38 13.77
C LEU A 87 2.23 -6.55 14.28
N LYS A 88 2.72 -5.62 15.10
CA LYS A 88 4.12 -5.54 15.56
C LYS A 88 5.11 -5.35 14.39
N VAL A 89 4.73 -4.51 13.44
CA VAL A 89 5.55 -4.13 12.28
C VAL A 89 5.75 -2.61 12.24
N PRO A 90 6.76 -2.10 11.53
CA PRO A 90 6.88 -0.67 11.27
C PRO A 90 5.64 -0.12 10.55
N SER A 91 5.24 1.13 10.84
CA SER A 91 4.05 1.74 10.25
C SER A 91 4.11 1.86 8.73
N ASP A 92 5.31 2.03 8.16
CA ASP A 92 5.53 2.06 6.73
C ASP A 92 5.26 0.72 6.02
N ARG A 93 5.04 -0.37 6.76
CA ARG A 93 4.64 -1.69 6.24
C ARG A 93 3.13 -1.92 6.20
N VAL A 94 2.36 -1.03 6.76
CA VAL A 94 0.90 -1.00 6.66
C VAL A 94 0.51 0.15 5.74
N LEU A 95 -0.56 0.03 4.99
CA LEU A 95 -1.16 1.12 4.24
C LEU A 95 -2.67 1.11 4.48
N ILE A 96 -3.19 2.24 4.95
CA ILE A 96 -4.63 2.53 4.98
C ILE A 96 -4.79 3.81 4.16
N ASP A 97 -5.61 3.78 3.11
CA ASP A 97 -5.65 4.82 2.09
C ASP A 97 -7.09 5.12 1.67
N SER A 98 -7.54 6.36 1.89
CA SER A 98 -8.87 6.84 1.49
C SER A 98 -8.88 7.62 0.17
N ASP A 99 -7.76 7.71 -0.55
CA ASP A 99 -7.68 8.42 -1.84
C ASP A 99 -8.27 7.58 -3.00
N TYR A 100 -9.53 7.14 -2.80
CA TYR A 100 -10.28 6.32 -3.74
C TYR A 100 -11.71 6.84 -3.86
N VAL A 101 -11.85 8.06 -4.40
CA VAL A 101 -13.15 8.68 -4.66
C VAL A 101 -13.43 8.64 -6.15
N PHE A 102 -14.47 7.88 -6.55
CA PHE A 102 -14.85 7.71 -7.96
C PHE A 102 -16.34 7.37 -8.11
N SER A 103 -16.88 7.68 -9.28
CA SER A 103 -18.23 7.30 -9.67
C SER A 103 -18.25 5.88 -10.26
N TYR A 104 -19.37 5.21 -10.15
CA TYR A 104 -19.64 3.89 -10.74
C TYR A 104 -21.12 3.80 -11.18
N GLU A 105 -21.49 2.71 -11.80
CA GLU A 105 -22.84 2.55 -12.32
C GLU A 105 -23.89 2.77 -11.23
N GLY A 106 -24.85 3.67 -11.52
CA GLY A 106 -25.91 4.05 -10.58
C GLY A 106 -25.53 5.10 -9.53
N LYS A 107 -24.23 5.45 -9.35
CA LYS A 107 -23.80 6.46 -8.38
C LYS A 107 -22.81 7.44 -9.00
N GLN A 108 -23.24 8.69 -9.17
CA GLN A 108 -22.40 9.79 -9.63
C GLN A 108 -21.96 10.64 -8.43
N LEU A 109 -20.67 10.87 -8.30
CA LEU A 109 -20.09 11.66 -7.21
C LEU A 109 -19.41 12.91 -7.73
N GLU A 110 -19.64 14.03 -7.07
CA GLU A 110 -18.91 15.26 -7.34
C GLU A 110 -17.45 15.14 -6.88
N GLY A 111 -16.53 15.56 -7.74
CA GLY A 111 -15.09 15.42 -7.46
C GLY A 111 -14.52 14.00 -7.64
N ALA A 112 -15.30 13.10 -8.26
CA ALA A 112 -14.82 11.76 -8.59
C ALA A 112 -13.58 11.80 -9.51
N ASN A 113 -12.65 10.89 -9.26
CA ASN A 113 -11.43 10.73 -10.04
C ASN A 113 -11.44 9.37 -10.76
N GLU A 114 -11.63 9.38 -12.07
CA GLU A 114 -11.64 8.15 -12.88
C GLU A 114 -10.32 7.36 -12.75
N SER A 115 -9.20 8.04 -12.57
CA SER A 115 -7.91 7.36 -12.37
C SER A 115 -7.85 6.56 -11.06
N SER A 116 -8.63 6.95 -10.04
CA SER A 116 -8.75 6.19 -8.79
C SER A 116 -9.54 4.89 -8.99
N TYR A 117 -10.52 4.88 -9.88
CA TYR A 117 -11.26 3.68 -10.27
C TYR A 117 -10.33 2.67 -10.95
N GLU A 118 -9.57 3.11 -11.96
CA GLU A 118 -8.61 2.24 -12.65
C GLU A 118 -7.51 1.74 -11.70
N LYS A 119 -6.97 2.62 -10.84
CA LYS A 119 -5.97 2.30 -9.82
C LYS A 119 -6.48 1.22 -8.86
N PHE A 120 -7.74 1.28 -8.45
CA PHE A 120 -8.35 0.29 -7.58
C PHE A 120 -8.36 -1.10 -8.22
N PHE A 121 -8.93 -1.23 -9.41
CA PHE A 121 -9.02 -2.52 -10.10
C PHE A 121 -7.66 -3.06 -10.51
N PHE A 122 -6.73 -2.19 -10.92
CA PHE A 122 -5.36 -2.62 -11.18
C PHE A 122 -4.72 -3.27 -9.95
N ARG A 123 -4.80 -2.60 -8.80
CA ARG A 123 -4.25 -3.13 -7.53
C ARG A 123 -4.94 -4.39 -7.08
N TRP A 124 -6.24 -4.53 -7.39
CA TRP A 124 -6.97 -5.77 -7.15
C TRP A 124 -6.38 -6.93 -7.95
N VAL A 125 -6.27 -6.75 -9.27
CA VAL A 125 -5.78 -7.80 -10.20
C VAL A 125 -4.36 -8.24 -9.86
N VAL A 126 -3.48 -7.30 -9.48
CA VAL A 126 -2.10 -7.64 -9.07
C VAL A 126 -2.00 -8.12 -7.62
N LYS A 127 -3.14 -8.28 -6.91
CA LYS A 127 -3.25 -8.79 -5.53
C LYS A 127 -2.46 -7.97 -4.50
N GLU A 128 -2.43 -6.65 -4.69
CA GLU A 128 -1.82 -5.73 -3.73
C GLU A 128 -2.76 -5.30 -2.60
N LEU A 129 -4.05 -5.61 -2.68
CA LEU A 129 -5.04 -5.25 -1.67
C LEU A 129 -5.36 -6.45 -0.78
N ASP A 130 -5.46 -6.21 0.53
CA ASP A 130 -5.87 -7.21 1.51
C ASP A 130 -7.32 -7.02 1.95
N ALA A 131 -7.70 -5.78 2.22
CA ALA A 131 -9.03 -5.40 2.68
C ALA A 131 -9.54 -4.15 1.96
N VAL A 132 -10.85 -4.04 1.87
CA VAL A 132 -11.53 -2.86 1.33
C VAL A 132 -12.70 -2.49 2.22
N VAL A 133 -12.77 -1.22 2.59
CA VAL A 133 -13.98 -0.61 3.15
C VAL A 133 -14.71 0.08 2.02
N MET A 134 -15.93 -0.33 1.75
CA MET A 134 -16.70 0.19 0.61
C MET A 134 -18.20 0.28 0.91
N PRO A 135 -18.95 1.17 0.23
CA PRO A 135 -20.40 1.14 0.25
C PRO A 135 -20.96 -0.17 -0.29
N GLU A 136 -22.09 -0.62 0.24
CA GLU A 136 -22.74 -1.87 -0.22
C GLU A 136 -23.09 -1.81 -1.71
N SER A 137 -23.50 -0.64 -2.22
CA SER A 137 -23.76 -0.44 -3.63
C SER A 137 -22.54 -0.71 -4.51
N PHE A 138 -21.34 -0.33 -4.07
CA PHE A 138 -20.10 -0.63 -4.80
C PHE A 138 -19.70 -2.11 -4.68
N TYR A 139 -19.97 -2.74 -3.54
CA TYR A 139 -19.81 -4.19 -3.41
C TYR A 139 -20.66 -4.92 -4.46
N ARG A 140 -21.94 -4.55 -4.60
CA ARG A 140 -22.83 -5.14 -5.62
C ARG A 140 -22.32 -4.91 -7.04
N HIS A 141 -21.86 -3.70 -7.35
CA HIS A 141 -21.23 -3.37 -8.63
C HIS A 141 -20.00 -4.28 -8.91
N CYS A 142 -19.13 -4.51 -7.93
CA CYS A 142 -18.02 -5.44 -8.08
C CYS A 142 -18.49 -6.89 -8.34
N ARG A 143 -19.58 -7.33 -7.68
CA ARG A 143 -20.17 -8.66 -7.90
C ARG A 143 -20.76 -8.81 -9.31
N GLU A 144 -21.39 -7.77 -9.85
CA GLU A 144 -21.87 -7.75 -11.24
C GLU A 144 -20.72 -7.84 -12.26
N LEU A 145 -19.54 -7.31 -11.92
CA LEU A 145 -18.31 -7.43 -12.69
C LEU A 145 -17.57 -8.76 -12.42
N GLU A 146 -18.21 -9.72 -11.73
CA GLU A 146 -17.67 -11.05 -11.42
C GLU A 146 -16.43 -11.03 -10.50
N TYR A 147 -16.21 -9.94 -9.74
CA TYR A 147 -15.16 -9.92 -8.73
C TYR A 147 -15.57 -10.73 -7.50
N GLU A 148 -14.64 -11.54 -7.01
CA GLU A 148 -14.87 -12.41 -5.85
C GLU A 148 -14.18 -11.88 -4.60
N PHE A 149 -14.89 -11.99 -3.47
CA PHE A 149 -14.39 -11.65 -2.14
C PHE A 149 -14.16 -12.92 -1.33
N MET A 150 -13.24 -12.83 -0.37
CA MET A 150 -12.92 -13.93 0.54
C MET A 150 -14.12 -14.22 1.45
N ASP A 151 -14.36 -15.49 1.72
CA ASP A 151 -15.33 -15.90 2.74
C ASP A 151 -14.77 -15.58 4.13
N LEU A 152 -15.55 -14.94 4.99
CA LEU A 152 -15.13 -14.61 6.35
C LEU A 152 -14.96 -15.84 7.23
N ASP A 153 -15.52 -16.98 6.84
CA ASP A 153 -15.32 -18.27 7.48
C ASP A 153 -13.83 -18.69 7.56
N PHE A 154 -12.98 -18.17 6.65
CA PHE A 154 -11.53 -18.39 6.69
C PHE A 154 -10.80 -17.49 7.71
N LEU A 155 -11.44 -16.42 8.16
CA LEU A 155 -10.83 -15.43 9.06
C LEU A 155 -11.37 -15.52 10.49
N LEU A 156 -12.53 -16.12 10.70
CA LEU A 156 -13.27 -16.10 11.96
C LEU A 156 -13.46 -17.51 12.51
N THR A 157 -13.52 -17.59 13.83
CA THR A 157 -13.95 -18.80 14.55
C THR A 157 -15.47 -18.90 14.56
N GLU A 158 -16.01 -20.09 14.83
CA GLU A 158 -17.47 -20.29 14.97
C GLU A 158 -18.10 -19.39 16.04
N GLU A 159 -17.37 -19.13 17.13
CA GLU A 159 -17.82 -18.24 18.21
C GLU A 159 -17.93 -16.78 17.71
N GLU A 160 -16.92 -16.30 16.96
CA GLU A 160 -16.88 -14.95 16.36
C GLU A 160 -17.97 -14.80 15.29
N ILE A 161 -18.19 -15.81 14.46
CA ILE A 161 -19.29 -15.83 13.48
C ILE A 161 -20.62 -15.70 14.22
N THR A 162 -20.83 -16.45 15.29
CA THR A 162 -22.07 -16.41 16.08
C THR A 162 -22.27 -15.02 16.69
N LEU A 163 -21.21 -14.39 17.19
CA LEU A 163 -21.23 -13.06 17.80
C LEU A 163 -21.61 -11.98 16.80
N TRP A 164 -21.03 -12.01 15.59
CA TRP A 164 -21.19 -10.95 14.59
C TRP A 164 -22.17 -11.29 13.48
N LYS A 165 -22.84 -12.43 13.53
CA LYS A 165 -23.76 -12.93 12.51
C LYS A 165 -24.76 -11.90 12.00
N LYS A 166 -25.28 -11.05 12.88
CA LYS A 166 -26.27 -10.02 12.53
C LYS A 166 -25.69 -8.84 11.73
N GLN A 167 -24.36 -8.67 11.82
CA GLN A 167 -23.60 -7.61 11.15
C GLN A 167 -22.90 -8.12 9.90
N MET A 168 -23.08 -9.40 9.54
CA MET A 168 -22.42 -9.99 8.38
C MET A 168 -23.35 -10.02 7.16
N LEU A 169 -22.78 -9.69 6.01
CA LEU A 169 -23.43 -9.91 4.72
C LEU A 169 -23.33 -11.40 4.39
N PHE A 170 -24.49 -12.05 4.25
CA PHE A 170 -24.60 -13.46 3.86
C PHE A 170 -25.05 -13.55 2.41
N GLU A 171 -24.23 -14.11 1.55
CA GLU A 171 -24.46 -14.27 0.11
C GLU A 171 -23.89 -15.61 -0.36
N ASP A 172 -24.58 -16.29 -1.26
CA ASP A 172 -24.16 -17.61 -1.85
C ASP A 172 -23.83 -18.67 -0.78
N GLY A 173 -24.55 -18.65 0.36
CA GLY A 173 -24.33 -19.61 1.44
C GLY A 173 -23.10 -19.34 2.32
N ARG A 174 -22.46 -18.18 2.18
CA ARG A 174 -21.24 -17.78 2.88
C ARG A 174 -21.31 -16.35 3.41
N TYR A 175 -20.51 -16.05 4.41
CA TYR A 175 -20.32 -14.67 4.90
C TYR A 175 -19.24 -13.97 4.10
N LYS A 176 -19.61 -12.93 3.35
CA LYS A 176 -18.72 -12.23 2.40
C LYS A 176 -18.18 -10.90 2.90
N GLY A 177 -18.86 -10.26 3.81
CA GLY A 177 -18.50 -8.94 4.32
C GLY A 177 -19.06 -8.68 5.70
N LEU A 178 -18.55 -7.64 6.34
CA LEU A 178 -18.96 -7.20 7.66
C LEU A 178 -19.45 -5.77 7.59
N TYR A 179 -20.71 -5.51 7.98
CA TYR A 179 -21.24 -4.16 8.11
C TYR A 179 -20.55 -3.43 9.26
N LEU A 180 -20.11 -2.21 9.00
CA LEU A 180 -19.34 -1.43 9.97
C LEU A 180 -20.20 -0.53 10.86
N SER A 181 -21.54 -0.55 10.76
CA SER A 181 -22.45 0.38 11.44
C SER A 181 -22.21 0.50 12.95
N ASP A 182 -21.88 -0.61 13.63
CA ASP A 182 -21.62 -0.67 15.06
C ASP A 182 -20.14 -0.98 15.38
N SER A 183 -19.22 -0.55 14.51
CA SER A 183 -17.80 -0.86 14.62
C SER A 183 -16.98 0.31 15.18
N TYR A 184 -15.77 0.00 15.65
CA TYR A 184 -14.79 1.02 16.03
C TYR A 184 -14.46 1.95 14.84
N PHE A 185 -14.39 1.39 13.64
CA PHE A 185 -14.12 2.16 12.42
C PHE A 185 -15.18 3.22 12.14
N MET A 186 -16.44 3.00 12.53
CA MET A 186 -17.52 3.97 12.29
C MET A 186 -17.27 5.33 12.92
N SER A 187 -16.53 5.39 14.03
CA SER A 187 -16.17 6.66 14.65
C SER A 187 -15.26 7.55 13.77
N TYR A 188 -14.67 6.98 12.73
CA TYR A 188 -13.75 7.64 11.81
C TYR A 188 -14.27 7.78 10.38
N LEU A 189 -15.37 7.11 10.03
CA LEU A 189 -15.91 7.02 8.67
C LEU A 189 -17.18 7.84 8.52
N ASN A 190 -17.56 8.14 7.29
CA ASN A 190 -18.83 8.71 6.95
C ASN A 190 -19.69 7.62 6.30
N GLN A 191 -20.86 7.35 6.87
CA GLN A 191 -21.83 6.41 6.32
C GLN A 191 -23.07 7.17 5.86
N GLU A 192 -23.56 6.83 4.68
CA GLU A 192 -24.89 7.20 4.23
C GLU A 192 -25.90 6.18 4.81
N GLU A 193 -27.05 6.63 5.29
CA GLU A 193 -28.08 5.74 5.89
C GLU A 193 -28.59 4.69 4.89
N GLU A 194 -28.68 5.07 3.61
CA GLU A 194 -29.20 4.21 2.53
C GLU A 194 -28.14 3.31 1.90
N ASP A 195 -26.85 3.51 2.19
CA ASP A 195 -25.73 2.79 1.58
C ASP A 195 -24.67 2.41 2.64
N PRO A 196 -24.93 1.38 3.43
CA PRO A 196 -24.08 1.02 4.55
C PRO A 196 -22.68 0.58 4.10
N LEU A 197 -21.68 0.85 4.95
CA LEU A 197 -20.31 0.46 4.70
C LEU A 197 -20.07 -1.00 5.06
N LEU A 198 -19.41 -1.69 4.14
CA LEU A 198 -18.92 -3.05 4.27
C LEU A 198 -17.40 -3.08 4.36
N LEU A 199 -16.88 -3.87 5.29
CA LEU A 199 -15.52 -4.35 5.26
C LEU A 199 -15.48 -5.71 4.58
N VAL A 200 -14.73 -5.81 3.50
CA VAL A 200 -14.54 -7.05 2.72
C VAL A 200 -13.05 -7.34 2.56
N PHE A 201 -12.73 -8.60 2.33
CA PHE A 201 -11.35 -9.04 2.11
C PHE A 201 -11.20 -9.64 0.72
N LEU A 202 -10.05 -9.41 0.09
CA LEU A 202 -9.76 -9.96 -1.22
C LEU A 202 -9.30 -11.41 -1.10
N THR A 203 -9.66 -12.21 -2.10
CA THR A 203 -9.25 -13.61 -2.19
C THR A 203 -7.72 -13.75 -2.26
N GLY A 204 -7.17 -14.72 -1.55
CA GLY A 204 -5.75 -15.03 -1.50
C GLY A 204 -5.28 -15.43 -0.11
N GLU A 205 -4.30 -16.33 -0.07
CA GLU A 205 -3.74 -16.84 1.19
C GLU A 205 -2.68 -15.91 1.80
N THR A 206 -2.30 -14.85 1.08
CA THR A 206 -1.36 -13.86 1.58
C THR A 206 -1.96 -13.09 2.74
N HIS A 207 -1.14 -12.83 3.75
CA HIS A 207 -1.46 -11.98 4.91
C HIS A 207 -2.70 -12.40 5.73
N LEU A 208 -3.09 -13.69 5.74
CA LEU A 208 -4.29 -14.18 6.45
C LEU A 208 -4.35 -13.73 7.91
N LYS A 209 -3.21 -13.81 8.63
CA LYS A 209 -3.14 -13.36 10.03
C LYS A 209 -3.36 -11.84 10.16
N ALA A 210 -2.89 -11.06 9.20
CA ALA A 210 -3.11 -9.62 9.20
C ALA A 210 -4.57 -9.29 8.90
N LYS A 211 -5.20 -9.98 7.93
CA LYS A 211 -6.63 -9.86 7.60
C LYS A 211 -7.50 -10.18 8.83
N GLN A 212 -7.23 -11.28 9.52
CA GLN A 212 -7.94 -11.66 10.75
C GLN A 212 -7.82 -10.60 11.86
N LYS A 213 -6.61 -10.11 12.11
CA LYS A 213 -6.38 -9.04 13.09
C LYS A 213 -7.03 -7.73 12.68
N PHE A 214 -7.01 -7.39 11.38
CA PHE A 214 -7.65 -6.17 10.90
C PHE A 214 -9.17 -6.21 11.09
N LEU A 215 -9.81 -7.35 10.85
CA LEU A 215 -11.23 -7.51 11.11
C LEU A 215 -11.56 -7.26 12.59
N LYS A 216 -10.78 -7.83 13.50
CA LYS A 216 -10.94 -7.63 14.95
C LYS A 216 -10.65 -6.18 15.37
N PHE A 217 -9.64 -5.57 14.77
CA PHE A 217 -9.32 -4.16 14.97
C PHE A 217 -10.48 -3.26 14.50
N ALA A 218 -11.02 -3.49 13.32
CA ALA A 218 -12.16 -2.74 12.81
C ALA A 218 -13.38 -2.82 13.72
N MET A 219 -13.62 -3.98 14.34
CA MET A 219 -14.70 -4.20 15.30
C MET A 219 -14.39 -3.69 16.71
N GLY A 220 -13.17 -3.26 16.99
CA GLY A 220 -12.75 -2.78 18.30
C GLY A 220 -12.51 -3.87 19.34
N THR A 221 -12.40 -5.14 18.92
CA THR A 221 -12.12 -6.26 19.82
C THR A 221 -10.62 -6.53 20.01
N GLU A 222 -9.79 -5.98 19.14
CA GLU A 222 -8.32 -6.01 19.22
C GLU A 222 -7.79 -4.57 19.19
N THR A 223 -7.77 -3.89 20.34
CA THR A 223 -7.24 -2.54 20.47
C THR A 223 -5.88 -2.58 21.16
N GLY A 224 -4.91 -1.91 20.55
CA GLY A 224 -3.54 -1.85 21.08
C GLY A 224 -3.38 -1.07 22.39
N THR A 225 -4.42 -0.40 22.88
CA THR A 225 -4.41 0.31 24.19
C THR A 225 -5.82 0.81 24.54
N MET A 226 -6.56 0.07 25.34
CA MET A 226 -7.85 0.52 25.92
C MET A 226 -7.71 1.56 27.07
N GLU A 227 -6.52 2.08 27.35
CA GLU A 227 -6.36 3.04 28.49
C GLU A 227 -6.57 4.51 28.13
N GLY A 228 -6.72 4.87 26.85
CA GLY A 228 -6.75 6.27 26.41
C GLY A 228 -8.11 6.85 25.98
N VAL A 229 -9.06 6.02 25.57
CA VAL A 229 -10.28 6.51 24.89
C VAL A 229 -11.35 7.01 25.86
N ASN A 230 -11.47 6.44 27.07
CA ASN A 230 -12.45 6.88 28.05
C ASN A 230 -12.17 8.28 28.67
N LYS A 231 -10.93 8.81 28.54
CA LYS A 231 -10.60 10.16 29.06
C LYS A 231 -10.84 11.30 28.07
N LYS A 232 -11.05 11.02 26.78
CA LYS A 232 -11.26 12.08 25.78
C LYS A 232 -12.72 12.47 25.61
N ASN A 233 -13.65 11.55 25.82
CA ASN A 233 -15.10 11.85 25.68
C ASN A 233 -15.63 12.70 26.85
N GLU A 234 -15.01 12.67 28.03
CA GLU A 234 -15.40 13.56 29.14
C GLU A 234 -14.95 15.03 28.98
N LYS A 235 -14.10 15.33 27.99
CA LYS A 235 -13.54 16.67 27.80
C LYS A 235 -14.30 17.55 26.80
N TYR A 236 -15.30 17.01 26.12
CA TYR A 236 -16.13 17.74 25.15
C TYR A 236 -17.59 17.91 25.59
N GLU A 237 -17.93 17.46 26.80
CA GLU A 237 -19.27 17.65 27.42
C GLU A 237 -19.30 18.71 28.55
N ASN A 238 -18.28 19.59 28.65
CA ASN A 238 -18.33 20.75 29.55
C ASN A 238 -18.04 22.05 28.82
#